data_082457ae43701d970bfcc74443d23cea
#
_entry.id   082457ae43701d970bfcc74443d23cea
#
_cell.length_a   1.000
_cell.length_b   1.000
_cell.length_c   1.000
_cell.angle_alpha   90.00
_cell.angle_beta   90.00
_cell.angle_gamma   90.00
#
_symmetry.space_group_name_H-M   'P 1'
#
loop_
_entity.id
_entity.type
_entity.pdbx_description
1 polymer ?
#
loop_
_entity_poly.entity_id
_entity_poly.type
_entity_poly.pdbx_seq_one_letter_code
_entity_poly.pdbx_strand_id
1 'polypeptide(L)'
;MVIPAVRLIAADVHDPLVLAGLMRGQDAVISLVGILGSAEGEPYGKDFARAHVELPRKIAAAATQAGVRRVVHVSALQAVADAPSGYLRSKAAGEAVFRAAELDLTIFRPSVIFGQGDSFLTLFAGLARIAPFFPLASPAARFAPVWVDDVANCVVDSLTANESIGKSYNLCGPQQYSLRELVQYASAVSGHPRMVVGLPDAIAWLQAWIMEFLPEPPMTRDNLRSMRVDSVCGEGSMLPFGRKAAALEAIAPGYLAP
;
A
#
# COMPACT_ATOMS: atom_id res chain seq x y z
N MET A 1 24.11 -1.51 -0.34
CA MET A 1 24.60 -0.12 -0.49
C MET A 1 24.29 0.62 0.80
N VAL A 2 25.28 1.09 1.54
CA VAL A 2 25.05 1.89 2.75
C VAL A 2 24.95 3.35 2.31
N ILE A 3 23.79 3.95 2.47
CA ILE A 3 23.62 5.40 2.25
C ILE A 3 24.12 6.09 3.53
N PRO A 4 25.18 6.93 3.48
CA PRO A 4 25.81 7.47 4.70
C PRO A 4 24.86 8.26 5.62
N ALA A 5 23.75 8.75 5.07
CA ALA A 5 22.72 9.50 5.81
C ALA A 5 21.61 8.61 6.42
N VAL A 6 21.64 7.29 6.21
CA VAL A 6 20.62 6.37 6.71
C VAL A 6 21.19 5.51 7.83
N ARG A 7 20.54 5.58 9.01
CA ARG A 7 20.83 4.72 10.15
C ARG A 7 19.71 3.67 10.31
N LEU A 8 20.04 2.41 10.11
CA LEU A 8 19.13 1.30 10.37
C LEU A 8 19.18 0.92 11.85
N ILE A 9 18.03 0.87 12.50
CA ILE A 9 17.89 0.48 13.91
C ILE A 9 16.87 -0.66 13.99
N ALA A 10 17.34 -1.84 14.41
CA ALA A 10 16.44 -2.94 14.73
C ALA A 10 15.81 -2.66 16.11
N ALA A 11 14.48 -2.52 16.14
CA ALA A 11 13.76 -2.15 17.35
C ALA A 11 12.32 -2.73 17.32
N ASP A 12 11.77 -3.02 18.50
CA ASP A 12 10.35 -3.28 18.63
C ASP A 12 9.57 -1.97 18.59
N VAL A 13 8.96 -1.68 17.45
CA VAL A 13 8.12 -0.48 17.26
C VAL A 13 6.81 -0.52 18.05
N HIS A 14 6.48 -1.64 18.69
CA HIS A 14 5.36 -1.75 19.61
C HIS A 14 5.72 -1.41 21.07
N ASP A 15 6.99 -1.25 21.39
CA ASP A 15 7.42 -0.72 22.69
C ASP A 15 7.37 0.83 22.69
N PRO A 16 6.50 1.46 23.53
CA PRO A 16 6.37 2.91 23.57
C PRO A 16 7.64 3.64 23.99
N LEU A 17 8.47 3.04 24.87
CA LEU A 17 9.71 3.65 25.33
C LEU A 17 10.75 3.67 24.21
N VAL A 18 10.82 2.59 23.45
CA VAL A 18 11.69 2.49 22.26
C VAL A 18 11.29 3.52 21.23
N LEU A 19 10.00 3.61 20.90
CA LEU A 19 9.49 4.61 19.94
C LEU A 19 9.82 6.04 20.38
N ALA A 20 9.53 6.40 21.64
CA ALA A 20 9.80 7.74 22.16
C ALA A 20 11.30 8.05 22.12
N GLY A 21 12.16 7.06 22.42
CA GLY A 21 13.61 7.19 22.31
C GLY A 21 14.08 7.46 20.88
N LEU A 22 13.53 6.74 19.89
CA LEU A 22 13.86 6.90 18.47
C LEU A 22 13.40 8.24 17.89
N MET A 23 12.33 8.81 18.41
CA MET A 23 11.75 10.07 17.93
C MET A 23 12.41 11.32 18.53
N ARG A 24 13.15 11.21 19.62
CA ARG A 24 13.82 12.38 20.23
C ARG A 24 14.79 13.04 19.27
N GLY A 25 14.63 14.36 19.10
CA GLY A 25 15.50 15.16 18.23
C GLY A 25 15.28 14.93 16.74
N GLN A 26 14.18 14.25 16.37
CA GLN A 26 13.77 14.13 14.97
C GLN A 26 12.83 15.29 14.59
N ASP A 27 12.90 15.74 13.35
CA ASP A 27 12.06 16.81 12.82
C ASP A 27 10.69 16.30 12.36
N ALA A 28 10.62 15.05 11.90
CA ALA A 28 9.40 14.42 11.38
C ALA A 28 9.38 12.92 11.58
N VAL A 29 8.18 12.33 11.55
CA VAL A 29 7.95 10.88 11.51
C VAL A 29 7.23 10.52 10.21
N ILE A 30 7.76 9.53 9.49
CA ILE A 30 7.12 8.96 8.31
C ILE A 30 6.65 7.54 8.67
N SER A 31 5.33 7.34 8.69
CA SER A 31 4.70 6.05 9.01
C SER A 31 4.38 5.29 7.72
N LEU A 32 5.18 4.27 7.40
CA LEU A 32 5.05 3.45 6.18
C LEU A 32 4.55 2.03 6.47
N VAL A 33 4.33 1.67 7.74
CA VAL A 33 3.97 0.31 8.12
C VAL A 33 2.60 -0.06 7.58
N GLY A 34 2.54 -1.21 6.91
CA GLY A 34 1.30 -1.80 6.43
C GLY A 34 1.49 -3.28 6.15
N ILE A 35 0.43 -4.05 6.34
CA ILE A 35 0.35 -5.48 6.01
C ILE A 35 -0.89 -5.71 5.14
N LEU A 36 -0.87 -6.75 4.29
CA LEU A 36 -1.96 -7.08 3.37
C LEU A 36 -2.74 -8.33 3.77
N GLY A 37 -2.35 -8.99 4.85
CA GLY A 37 -2.99 -10.19 5.35
C GLY A 37 -3.20 -10.14 6.87
N SER A 38 -4.32 -10.69 7.31
CA SER A 38 -4.65 -10.95 8.71
C SER A 38 -5.69 -12.07 8.76
N ALA A 39 -5.73 -12.80 9.87
CA ALA A 39 -6.87 -13.65 10.16
C ALA A 39 -8.17 -12.84 10.16
N GLU A 40 -9.29 -13.47 9.77
CA GLU A 40 -10.59 -12.80 9.76
C GLU A 40 -10.98 -12.28 11.15
N GLY A 41 -11.72 -11.17 11.19
CA GLY A 41 -12.23 -10.55 12.41
C GLY A 41 -13.07 -9.31 12.12
N GLU A 42 -13.94 -8.93 13.05
CA GLU A 42 -14.79 -7.75 12.95
C GLU A 42 -14.38 -6.69 13.97
N PRO A 43 -14.26 -5.41 13.56
CA PRO A 43 -14.43 -4.87 12.19
C PRO A 43 -13.28 -5.20 11.26
N TYR A 44 -12.15 -5.72 11.75
CA TYR A 44 -10.96 -6.18 11.03
C TYR A 44 -10.15 -7.16 11.88
N GLY A 45 -9.32 -8.02 11.25
CA GLY A 45 -8.53 -9.02 11.94
C GLY A 45 -7.49 -8.42 12.91
N LYS A 46 -7.02 -9.24 13.84
CA LYS A 46 -6.09 -8.83 14.93
C LYS A 46 -4.77 -8.24 14.43
N ASP A 47 -4.23 -8.78 13.34
CA ASP A 47 -2.95 -8.31 12.82
C ASP A 47 -3.12 -6.96 12.14
N PHE A 48 -4.25 -6.74 11.44
CA PHE A 48 -4.65 -5.42 10.96
C PHE A 48 -4.84 -4.43 12.10
N ALA A 49 -5.52 -4.82 13.19
CA ALA A 49 -5.66 -3.97 14.38
C ALA A 49 -4.31 -3.54 14.92
N ARG A 50 -3.39 -4.50 15.09
CA ARG A 50 -2.06 -4.26 15.60
C ARG A 50 -1.23 -3.34 14.71
N ALA A 51 -1.16 -3.63 13.40
CA ALA A 51 -0.32 -2.88 12.47
C ALA A 51 -0.91 -1.52 12.07
N HIS A 52 -2.24 -1.44 11.84
CA HIS A 52 -2.86 -0.29 11.22
C HIS A 52 -3.58 0.64 12.21
N VAL A 53 -3.79 0.22 13.48
CA VAL A 53 -4.51 1.03 14.47
C VAL A 53 -3.69 1.23 15.74
N GLU A 54 -3.21 0.13 16.36
CA GLU A 54 -2.44 0.22 17.60
C GLU A 54 -1.09 0.89 17.40
N LEU A 55 -0.38 0.50 16.32
CA LEU A 55 0.91 1.12 15.99
C LEU A 55 0.78 2.61 15.67
N PRO A 56 -0.14 3.09 14.83
CA PRO A 56 -0.45 4.50 14.69
C PRO A 56 -0.72 5.22 16.00
N ARG A 57 -1.48 4.61 16.93
CA ARG A 57 -1.73 5.18 18.25
C ARG A 57 -0.44 5.36 19.06
N LYS A 58 0.43 4.35 19.04
CA LYS A 58 1.73 4.41 19.72
C LYS A 58 2.65 5.44 19.08
N ILE A 59 2.67 5.51 17.73
CA ILE A 59 3.45 6.52 17.00
C ILE A 59 2.96 7.93 17.36
N ALA A 60 1.65 8.18 17.34
CA ALA A 60 1.09 9.49 17.68
C ALA A 60 1.45 9.91 19.12
N ALA A 61 1.29 8.99 20.08
CA ALA A 61 1.65 9.26 21.48
C ALA A 61 3.14 9.53 21.66
N ALA A 62 4.00 8.71 21.03
CA ALA A 62 5.45 8.88 21.11
C ALA A 62 5.93 10.17 20.43
N ALA A 63 5.35 10.55 19.28
CA ALA A 63 5.64 11.80 18.59
C ALA A 63 5.29 13.01 19.48
N THR A 64 4.09 13.01 20.08
CA THR A 64 3.67 14.06 21.03
C THR A 64 4.62 14.14 22.22
N GLN A 65 4.99 13.00 22.82
CA GLN A 65 5.90 12.95 23.95
C GLN A 65 7.31 13.46 23.61
N ALA A 66 7.78 13.18 22.38
CA ALA A 66 9.10 13.60 21.90
C ALA A 66 9.11 15.05 21.37
N GLY A 67 7.95 15.71 21.27
CA GLY A 67 7.82 17.06 20.72
C GLY A 67 7.88 17.11 19.19
N VAL A 68 7.75 15.97 18.50
CA VAL A 68 7.75 15.87 17.03
C VAL A 68 6.32 16.09 16.53
N ARG A 69 6.06 17.24 15.93
CA ARG A 69 4.72 17.56 15.43
C ARG A 69 4.45 17.05 14.03
N ARG A 70 5.47 17.04 13.16
CA ARG A 70 5.33 16.69 11.74
C ARG A 70 5.21 15.18 11.55
N VAL A 71 4.05 14.71 11.03
CA VAL A 71 3.80 13.30 10.74
C VAL A 71 3.29 13.14 9.31
N VAL A 72 3.90 12.23 8.57
CA VAL A 72 3.43 11.80 7.25
C VAL A 72 3.02 10.34 7.34
N HIS A 73 1.79 10.03 6.95
CA HIS A 73 1.25 8.66 6.99
C HIS A 73 0.87 8.15 5.61
N VAL A 74 1.35 6.96 5.25
CA VAL A 74 0.93 6.27 4.03
C VAL A 74 -0.20 5.29 4.36
N SER A 75 -1.38 5.64 3.89
CA SER A 75 -2.61 4.86 4.00
C SER A 75 -2.85 4.02 2.73
N ALA A 76 -4.08 3.89 2.30
CA ALA A 76 -4.46 3.24 1.05
C ALA A 76 -5.63 3.99 0.39
N LEU A 77 -5.68 3.93 -0.93
CA LEU A 77 -6.85 4.43 -1.66
C LEU A 77 -8.09 3.63 -1.24
N GLN A 78 -9.26 4.29 -1.18
CA GLN A 78 -10.52 3.71 -0.69
C GLN A 78 -10.53 3.30 0.80
N ALA A 79 -9.58 3.79 1.61
CA ALA A 79 -9.63 3.61 3.07
C ALA A 79 -10.77 4.44 3.67
N VAL A 80 -11.92 3.80 3.89
CA VAL A 80 -13.12 4.37 4.54
C VAL A 80 -13.66 3.39 5.59
N ALA A 81 -14.41 3.92 6.57
CA ALA A 81 -14.83 3.14 7.73
C ALA A 81 -15.79 1.98 7.40
N ASP A 82 -16.58 2.11 6.33
CA ASP A 82 -17.55 1.14 5.81
C ASP A 82 -17.04 0.36 4.60
N ALA A 83 -15.73 0.42 4.32
CA ALA A 83 -15.13 -0.33 3.22
C ALA A 83 -15.40 -1.83 3.31
N PRO A 84 -15.47 -2.55 2.17
CA PRO A 84 -15.84 -3.96 2.15
C PRO A 84 -14.82 -4.89 2.82
N SER A 85 -13.56 -4.50 2.90
CA SER A 85 -12.47 -5.31 3.48
C SER A 85 -12.02 -4.81 4.84
N GLY A 86 -11.57 -5.75 5.69
CA GLY A 86 -10.94 -5.44 6.97
C GLY A 86 -9.66 -4.63 6.80
N TYR A 87 -8.90 -4.90 5.74
CA TYR A 87 -7.74 -4.10 5.36
C TYR A 87 -8.08 -2.61 5.22
N LEU A 88 -9.00 -2.27 4.33
CA LEU A 88 -9.37 -0.87 4.07
C LEU A 88 -9.99 -0.20 5.30
N ARG A 89 -10.86 -0.91 6.05
CA ARG A 89 -11.42 -0.40 7.31
C ARG A 89 -10.35 -0.12 8.35
N SER A 90 -9.37 -1.01 8.48
CA SER A 90 -8.26 -0.82 9.43
C SER A 90 -7.34 0.35 9.05
N LYS A 91 -7.08 0.55 7.75
CA LYS A 91 -6.33 1.72 7.27
C LYS A 91 -7.09 3.01 7.58
N ALA A 92 -8.41 3.06 7.36
CA ALA A 92 -9.25 4.19 7.73
C ALA A 92 -9.22 4.47 9.24
N ALA A 93 -9.27 3.42 10.07
CA ALA A 93 -9.17 3.55 11.52
C ALA A 93 -7.80 4.12 11.95
N GLY A 94 -6.71 3.72 11.30
CA GLY A 94 -5.38 4.30 11.53
C GLY A 94 -5.29 5.78 11.17
N GLU A 95 -5.90 6.19 10.05
CA GLU A 95 -6.02 7.61 9.70
C GLU A 95 -6.78 8.40 10.77
N ALA A 96 -7.89 7.83 11.27
CA ALA A 96 -8.69 8.46 12.31
C ALA A 96 -7.88 8.66 13.61
N VAL A 97 -7.03 7.69 13.97
CA VAL A 97 -6.12 7.81 15.12
C VAL A 97 -5.16 8.99 14.96
N PHE A 98 -4.49 9.12 13.80
CA PHE A 98 -3.59 10.24 13.56
C PHE A 98 -4.32 11.59 13.50
N ARG A 99 -5.54 11.63 12.93
CA ARG A 99 -6.35 12.86 12.85
C ARG A 99 -6.81 13.34 14.23
N ALA A 100 -7.04 12.41 15.17
CA ALA A 100 -7.43 12.77 16.55
C ALA A 100 -6.25 13.28 17.38
N ALA A 101 -5.02 13.07 16.93
CA ALA A 101 -3.83 13.63 17.56
C ALA A 101 -3.55 15.03 17.00
N GLU A 102 -3.19 15.98 17.85
CA GLU A 102 -2.88 17.36 17.44
C GLU A 102 -1.50 17.45 16.78
N LEU A 103 -1.34 16.79 15.63
CA LEU A 103 -0.12 16.68 14.84
C LEU A 103 -0.23 17.41 13.50
N ASP A 104 0.89 17.88 13.00
CA ASP A 104 1.00 18.46 11.66
C ASP A 104 1.02 17.33 10.62
N LEU A 105 -0.16 16.74 10.38
CA LEU A 105 -0.38 15.49 9.66
C LEU A 105 -0.57 15.71 8.17
N THR A 106 0.10 14.87 7.35
CA THR A 106 -0.25 14.66 5.94
C THR A 106 -0.49 13.16 5.70
N ILE A 107 -1.54 12.84 4.97
CA ILE A 107 -1.88 11.45 4.62
C ILE A 107 -1.76 11.26 3.11
N PHE A 108 -1.07 10.20 2.69
CA PHE A 108 -1.06 9.73 1.31
C PHE A 108 -1.83 8.43 1.18
N ARG A 109 -2.72 8.37 0.18
CA ARG A 109 -3.54 7.21 -0.15
C ARG A 109 -3.17 6.73 -1.55
N PRO A 110 -2.12 5.93 -1.70
CA PRO A 110 -1.74 5.39 -2.99
C PRO A 110 -2.71 4.30 -3.46
N SER A 111 -2.86 4.19 -4.77
CA SER A 111 -3.28 2.97 -5.45
C SER A 111 -2.18 1.91 -5.27
N VAL A 112 -2.20 0.81 -6.04
CA VAL A 112 -1.13 -0.17 -5.97
C VAL A 112 0.21 0.48 -6.36
N ILE A 113 1.20 0.36 -5.48
CA ILE A 113 2.54 0.89 -5.71
C ILE A 113 3.34 -0.16 -6.48
N PHE A 114 4.03 0.27 -7.55
CA PHE A 114 4.90 -0.58 -8.34
C PHE A 114 6.33 -0.02 -8.39
N GLY A 115 7.30 -0.89 -8.64
CA GLY A 115 8.72 -0.54 -8.76
C GLY A 115 9.61 -1.72 -8.44
N GLN A 116 10.92 -1.53 -8.53
CA GLN A 116 11.88 -2.60 -8.27
C GLN A 116 11.68 -3.21 -6.87
N GLY A 117 11.44 -4.53 -6.82
CA GLY A 117 11.18 -5.25 -5.57
C GLY A 117 9.72 -5.19 -5.09
N ASP A 118 8.78 -4.72 -5.92
CA ASP A 118 7.36 -4.77 -5.57
C ASP A 118 6.88 -6.23 -5.41
N SER A 119 5.87 -6.41 -4.57
CA SER A 119 5.22 -7.71 -4.34
C SER A 119 3.98 -7.93 -5.21
N PHE A 120 3.74 -7.08 -6.22
CA PHE A 120 2.55 -7.16 -7.07
C PHE A 120 2.92 -7.58 -8.49
N LEU A 121 3.56 -6.73 -9.29
CA LEU A 121 3.96 -7.08 -10.67
C LEU A 121 5.05 -8.14 -10.69
N THR A 122 6.01 -8.06 -9.76
CA THR A 122 7.08 -9.05 -9.61
C THR A 122 6.52 -10.44 -9.26
N LEU A 123 5.46 -10.52 -8.44
CA LEU A 123 4.78 -11.79 -8.15
C LEU A 123 4.21 -12.41 -9.42
N PHE A 124 3.46 -11.66 -10.23
CA PHE A 124 2.88 -12.17 -11.48
C PHE A 124 3.94 -12.54 -12.52
N ALA A 125 5.00 -11.74 -12.64
CA ALA A 125 6.14 -12.07 -13.49
C ALA A 125 6.83 -13.38 -13.05
N GLY A 126 7.02 -13.57 -11.74
CA GLY A 126 7.57 -14.80 -11.17
C GLY A 126 6.69 -16.01 -11.42
N LEU A 127 5.39 -15.90 -11.18
CA LEU A 127 4.42 -16.96 -11.43
C LEU A 127 4.32 -17.32 -12.93
N ALA A 128 4.46 -16.33 -13.83
CA ALA A 128 4.42 -16.56 -15.27
C ALA A 128 5.52 -17.51 -15.78
N ARG A 129 6.65 -17.58 -15.06
CA ARG A 129 7.76 -18.49 -15.40
C ARG A 129 7.40 -19.96 -15.24
N ILE A 130 6.55 -20.29 -14.28
CA ILE A 130 6.21 -21.66 -13.88
C ILE A 130 4.77 -22.06 -14.23
N ALA A 131 3.82 -21.13 -14.22
CA ALA A 131 2.42 -21.42 -14.46
C ALA A 131 2.12 -21.43 -15.98
N PRO A 132 1.40 -22.44 -16.51
CA PRO A 132 1.02 -22.48 -17.93
C PRO A 132 -0.11 -21.49 -18.26
N PHE A 133 -0.93 -21.10 -17.28
CA PHE A 133 -2.01 -20.13 -17.38
C PHE A 133 -2.30 -19.52 -16.00
N PHE A 134 -2.99 -18.38 -15.94
CA PHE A 134 -3.40 -17.72 -14.70
C PHE A 134 -4.89 -17.89 -14.42
N PRO A 135 -5.30 -18.68 -13.41
CA PRO A 135 -6.65 -18.60 -12.85
C PRO A 135 -6.75 -17.36 -11.98
N LEU A 136 -7.39 -16.30 -12.49
CA LEU A 136 -7.40 -14.98 -11.87
C LEU A 136 -8.75 -14.66 -11.23
N ALA A 137 -8.74 -14.41 -9.94
CA ALA A 137 -9.86 -13.86 -9.21
C ALA A 137 -10.03 -12.35 -9.51
N SER A 138 -11.26 -11.87 -9.53
CA SER A 138 -11.60 -10.45 -9.75
C SER A 138 -10.87 -9.79 -10.94
N PRO A 139 -10.88 -10.40 -12.14
CA PRO A 139 -10.09 -9.93 -13.29
C PRO A 139 -10.47 -8.53 -13.76
N ALA A 140 -11.69 -8.07 -13.45
CA ALA A 140 -12.21 -6.75 -13.82
C ALA A 140 -11.89 -5.65 -12.79
N ALA A 141 -11.36 -5.98 -11.60
CA ALA A 141 -10.99 -4.98 -10.60
C ALA A 141 -9.99 -3.98 -11.19
N ARG A 142 -10.21 -2.69 -10.97
CA ARG A 142 -9.42 -1.62 -11.61
C ARG A 142 -8.43 -1.01 -10.65
N PHE A 143 -7.25 -0.70 -11.18
CA PHE A 143 -6.14 -0.07 -10.47
C PHE A 143 -5.55 1.05 -11.32
N ALA A 144 -4.98 2.05 -10.65
CA ALA A 144 -4.16 3.09 -11.27
C ALA A 144 -2.75 3.03 -10.66
N PRO A 145 -1.89 2.07 -11.07
CA PRO A 145 -0.60 1.83 -10.44
C PRO A 145 0.25 3.09 -10.39
N VAL A 146 0.83 3.39 -9.24
CA VAL A 146 1.70 4.56 -9.03
C VAL A 146 3.13 4.10 -8.75
N TRP A 147 4.10 4.76 -9.37
CA TRP A 147 5.51 4.42 -9.20
C TRP A 147 6.00 4.76 -7.79
N VAL A 148 6.81 3.86 -7.20
CA VAL A 148 7.32 4.00 -5.83
C VAL A 148 8.11 5.29 -5.61
N ASP A 149 8.92 5.73 -6.60
CA ASP A 149 9.67 6.97 -6.47
C ASP A 149 8.78 8.21 -6.57
N ASP A 150 7.67 8.15 -7.30
CA ASP A 150 6.67 9.22 -7.30
C ASP A 150 6.02 9.36 -5.91
N VAL A 151 5.70 8.24 -5.27
CA VAL A 151 5.19 8.22 -3.90
C VAL A 151 6.23 8.76 -2.91
N ALA A 152 7.48 8.29 -3.02
CA ALA A 152 8.58 8.74 -2.18
C ALA A 152 8.83 10.24 -2.31
N ASN A 153 8.84 10.73 -3.54
CA ASN A 153 9.01 12.16 -3.82
C ASN A 153 7.87 13.00 -3.24
N CYS A 154 6.60 12.54 -3.33
CA CYS A 154 5.47 13.23 -2.69
C CYS A 154 5.62 13.27 -1.16
N VAL A 155 6.10 12.17 -0.55
CA VAL A 155 6.37 12.11 0.88
C VAL A 155 7.47 13.12 1.26
N VAL A 156 8.58 13.16 0.52
CA VAL A 156 9.70 14.08 0.78
C VAL A 156 9.25 15.54 0.63
N ASP A 157 8.57 15.89 -0.46
CA ASP A 157 8.08 17.26 -0.68
C ASP A 157 7.15 17.72 0.44
N SER A 158 6.30 16.81 0.92
CA SER A 158 5.37 17.14 2.01
C SER A 158 6.07 17.55 3.30
N LEU A 159 7.30 17.10 3.56
CA LEU A 159 8.01 17.42 4.80
C LEU A 159 8.22 18.94 4.98
N THR A 160 8.39 19.67 3.88
CA THR A 160 8.62 21.11 3.87
C THR A 160 7.42 21.94 3.37
N ALA A 161 6.42 21.28 2.77
CA ALA A 161 5.21 21.90 2.22
C ALA A 161 4.17 22.11 3.32
N ASN A 162 4.18 23.26 3.99
CA ASN A 162 3.21 23.57 5.06
C ASN A 162 1.75 23.49 4.61
N GLU A 163 1.48 23.77 3.34
CA GLU A 163 0.14 23.65 2.74
C GLU A 163 -0.38 22.20 2.70
N SER A 164 0.49 21.20 2.92
CA SER A 164 0.10 19.79 3.00
C SER A 164 -0.42 19.37 4.37
N ILE A 165 -0.20 20.19 5.39
CA ILE A 165 -0.64 19.91 6.76
C ILE A 165 -2.16 19.85 6.83
N GLY A 166 -2.68 18.82 7.47
CA GLY A 166 -4.11 18.54 7.60
C GLY A 166 -4.75 17.91 6.35
N LYS A 167 -3.99 17.74 5.25
CA LYS A 167 -4.52 17.22 3.99
C LYS A 167 -4.30 15.73 3.79
N SER A 168 -5.13 15.17 2.92
CA SER A 168 -5.00 13.80 2.39
C SER A 168 -4.96 13.85 0.88
N TYR A 169 -3.99 13.14 0.30
CA TYR A 169 -3.77 13.09 -1.14
C TYR A 169 -3.93 11.66 -1.65
N ASN A 170 -4.76 11.48 -2.65
CA ASN A 170 -4.83 10.24 -3.40
C ASN A 170 -3.68 10.22 -4.42
N LEU A 171 -2.91 9.11 -4.47
CA LEU A 171 -1.79 8.98 -5.39
C LEU A 171 -2.08 7.86 -6.39
N CYS A 172 -2.21 8.24 -7.66
CA CYS A 172 -2.47 7.35 -8.77
C CYS A 172 -1.49 7.58 -9.91
N GLY A 173 -1.19 6.53 -10.65
CA GLY A 173 -0.52 6.63 -11.93
C GLY A 173 -1.42 7.25 -13.00
N PRO A 174 -0.86 7.56 -14.19
CA PRO A 174 -1.57 8.30 -15.23
C PRO A 174 -2.63 7.47 -15.95
N GLN A 175 -2.57 6.14 -15.84
CA GLN A 175 -3.48 5.24 -16.56
C GLN A 175 -4.10 4.23 -15.60
N GLN A 176 -5.28 3.76 -15.98
CA GLN A 176 -6.05 2.77 -15.23
C GLN A 176 -6.03 1.44 -16.00
N TYR A 177 -5.85 0.36 -15.26
CA TYR A 177 -5.81 -1.01 -15.79
C TYR A 177 -6.74 -1.91 -14.99
N SER A 178 -7.32 -2.88 -15.65
CA SER A 178 -7.91 -4.04 -14.96
C SER A 178 -6.80 -4.94 -14.39
N LEU A 179 -7.11 -5.73 -13.39
CA LEU A 179 -6.18 -6.73 -12.87
C LEU A 179 -5.73 -7.71 -13.96
N ARG A 180 -6.63 -8.06 -14.88
CA ARG A 180 -6.31 -8.89 -16.05
C ARG A 180 -5.22 -8.27 -16.91
N GLU A 181 -5.35 -6.98 -17.25
CA GLU A 181 -4.36 -6.27 -18.06
C GLU A 181 -3.01 -6.19 -17.37
N LEU A 182 -2.98 -5.94 -16.05
CA LEU A 182 -1.74 -5.90 -15.27
C LEU A 182 -1.03 -7.27 -15.24
N VAL A 183 -1.77 -8.36 -15.05
CA VAL A 183 -1.21 -9.72 -15.09
C VAL A 183 -0.70 -10.09 -16.47
N GLN A 184 -1.46 -9.76 -17.53
CA GLN A 184 -1.03 -9.97 -18.92
C GLN A 184 0.22 -9.15 -19.25
N TYR A 185 0.24 -7.89 -18.83
CA TYR A 185 1.38 -7.00 -19.01
C TYR A 185 2.65 -7.56 -18.30
N ALA A 186 2.55 -7.88 -17.01
CA ALA A 186 3.68 -8.42 -16.25
C ALA A 186 4.21 -9.72 -16.84
N SER A 187 3.32 -10.63 -17.29
CA SER A 187 3.70 -11.88 -17.93
C SER A 187 4.38 -11.67 -19.27
N ALA A 188 3.89 -10.74 -20.09
CA ALA A 188 4.47 -10.42 -21.40
C ALA A 188 5.85 -9.76 -21.26
N VAL A 189 5.99 -8.77 -20.39
CA VAL A 189 7.26 -8.05 -20.17
C VAL A 189 8.33 -8.97 -19.59
N SER A 190 7.94 -9.94 -18.75
CA SER A 190 8.88 -10.95 -18.21
C SER A 190 9.29 -12.03 -19.23
N GLY A 191 8.89 -11.92 -20.50
CA GLY A 191 9.20 -12.88 -21.55
C GLY A 191 8.37 -14.17 -21.51
N HIS A 192 7.34 -14.25 -20.65
CA HIS A 192 6.52 -15.43 -20.45
C HIS A 192 5.02 -15.10 -20.60
N PRO A 193 4.54 -14.68 -21.79
CA PRO A 193 3.15 -14.33 -21.98
C PRO A 193 2.25 -15.52 -21.66
N ARG A 194 1.23 -15.31 -20.82
CA ARG A 194 0.33 -16.36 -20.35
C ARG A 194 -1.13 -15.99 -20.57
N MET A 195 -1.94 -17.00 -20.80
CA MET A 195 -3.40 -16.82 -20.86
C MET A 195 -3.95 -16.59 -19.45
N VAL A 196 -4.76 -15.54 -19.31
CA VAL A 196 -5.45 -15.20 -18.05
C VAL A 196 -6.90 -15.65 -18.14
N VAL A 197 -7.28 -16.59 -17.28
CA VAL A 197 -8.63 -17.13 -17.18
C VAL A 197 -9.30 -16.55 -15.94
N GLY A 198 -10.34 -15.73 -16.13
CA GLY A 198 -11.12 -15.19 -15.01
C GLY A 198 -11.90 -16.30 -14.31
N LEU A 199 -11.83 -16.33 -12.99
CA LEU A 199 -12.59 -17.27 -12.18
C LEU A 199 -13.97 -16.71 -11.84
N PRO A 200 -15.03 -17.52 -11.84
CA PRO A 200 -16.29 -17.17 -11.19
C PRO A 200 -16.09 -16.88 -9.69
N ASP A 201 -16.89 -15.98 -9.13
CA ASP A 201 -16.73 -15.50 -7.74
C ASP A 201 -16.69 -16.63 -6.71
N ALA A 202 -17.54 -17.65 -6.85
CA ALA A 202 -17.55 -18.79 -5.92
C ALA A 202 -16.22 -19.58 -5.96
N ILE A 203 -15.62 -19.75 -7.15
CA ILE A 203 -14.35 -20.46 -7.30
C ILE A 203 -13.20 -19.58 -6.78
N ALA A 204 -13.24 -18.28 -7.08
CA ALA A 204 -12.26 -17.31 -6.57
C ALA A 204 -12.27 -17.27 -5.02
N TRP A 205 -13.46 -17.31 -4.41
CA TRP A 205 -13.62 -17.36 -2.96
C TRP A 205 -13.05 -18.65 -2.36
N LEU A 206 -13.35 -19.80 -2.98
CA LEU A 206 -12.79 -21.10 -2.56
C LEU A 206 -11.26 -21.13 -2.70
N GLN A 207 -10.74 -20.60 -3.81
CA GLN A 207 -9.30 -20.49 -4.04
C GLN A 207 -8.63 -19.66 -2.93
N ALA A 208 -9.17 -18.48 -2.62
CA ALA A 208 -8.64 -17.61 -1.58
C ALA A 208 -8.68 -18.29 -0.21
N TRP A 209 -9.79 -18.97 0.11
CA TRP A 209 -9.93 -19.72 1.36
C TRP A 209 -8.88 -20.83 1.49
N ILE A 210 -8.61 -21.58 0.43
CA ILE A 210 -7.54 -22.61 0.43
C ILE A 210 -6.16 -21.97 0.61
N MET A 211 -5.90 -20.82 -0.05
CA MET A 211 -4.61 -20.13 0.05
C MET A 211 -4.35 -19.57 1.45
N GLU A 212 -5.38 -19.25 2.23
CA GLU A 212 -5.23 -18.77 3.61
C GLU A 212 -4.57 -19.78 4.56
N PHE A 213 -4.50 -21.08 4.19
CA PHE A 213 -3.78 -22.10 4.95
C PHE A 213 -2.26 -22.10 4.69
N LEU A 214 -1.77 -21.31 3.72
CA LEU A 214 -0.34 -21.15 3.48
C LEU A 214 0.27 -20.18 4.50
N PRO A 215 1.54 -20.37 4.88
CA PRO A 215 2.22 -19.46 5.84
C PRO A 215 2.25 -18.00 5.38
N GLU A 216 2.40 -17.78 4.08
CA GLU A 216 2.37 -16.47 3.42
C GLU A 216 1.36 -16.53 2.26
N PRO A 217 0.06 -16.34 2.52
CA PRO A 217 -0.96 -16.51 1.51
C PRO A 217 -0.82 -15.45 0.41
N PRO A 218 -0.66 -15.86 -0.86
CA PRO A 218 -0.57 -14.91 -1.98
C PRO A 218 -1.89 -14.17 -2.22
N MET A 219 -3.00 -14.71 -1.71
CA MET A 219 -4.34 -14.11 -1.78
C MET A 219 -5.18 -14.57 -0.60
N THR A 220 -6.00 -13.66 -0.06
CA THR A 220 -6.96 -13.94 1.01
C THR A 220 -8.37 -13.53 0.58
N ARG A 221 -9.39 -14.01 1.31
CA ARG A 221 -10.78 -13.56 1.09
C ARG A 221 -10.93 -12.05 1.37
N ASP A 222 -10.11 -11.48 2.24
CA ASP A 222 -10.10 -10.03 2.48
C ASP A 222 -9.55 -9.25 1.29
N ASN A 223 -8.54 -9.79 0.59
CA ASN A 223 -8.07 -9.21 -0.68
C ASN A 223 -9.18 -9.20 -1.74
N LEU A 224 -9.99 -10.28 -1.84
CA LEU A 224 -11.16 -10.31 -2.74
C LEU A 224 -12.20 -9.24 -2.37
N ARG A 225 -12.43 -9.02 -1.08
CA ARG A 225 -13.30 -7.92 -0.62
C ARG A 225 -12.73 -6.55 -0.99
N SER A 226 -11.40 -6.35 -0.87
CA SER A 226 -10.75 -5.10 -1.28
C SER A 226 -10.95 -4.82 -2.78
N MET A 227 -10.92 -5.86 -3.62
CA MET A 227 -11.11 -5.76 -5.07
C MET A 227 -12.56 -5.50 -5.51
N ARG A 228 -13.51 -5.41 -4.57
CA ARG A 228 -14.90 -4.99 -4.87
C ARG A 228 -15.03 -3.48 -5.09
N VAL A 229 -14.01 -2.72 -4.72
CA VAL A 229 -13.93 -1.29 -4.95
C VAL A 229 -12.71 -1.00 -5.81
N ASP A 230 -12.88 -0.16 -6.81
CA ASP A 230 -11.80 0.21 -7.72
C ASP A 230 -10.75 1.08 -7.01
N SER A 231 -9.48 0.72 -7.16
CA SER A 231 -8.36 1.47 -6.63
C SER A 231 -7.85 2.48 -7.65
N VAL A 232 -8.71 3.43 -8.03
CA VAL A 232 -8.45 4.45 -9.04
C VAL A 232 -8.79 5.84 -8.52
N CYS A 233 -8.11 6.85 -9.02
CA CYS A 233 -8.46 8.25 -8.79
C CYS A 233 -9.45 8.77 -9.87
N GLY A 234 -10.08 9.90 -9.61
CA GLY A 234 -10.90 10.57 -10.61
C GLY A 234 -10.10 10.98 -11.85
N GLU A 235 -10.81 11.19 -12.97
CA GLU A 235 -10.17 11.62 -14.21
C GLU A 235 -9.41 12.95 -14.01
N GLY A 236 -8.23 13.05 -14.64
CA GLY A 236 -7.39 14.24 -14.54
C GLY A 236 -6.68 14.40 -13.19
N SER A 237 -6.72 13.42 -12.30
CA SER A 237 -5.98 13.45 -11.04
C SER A 237 -4.49 13.59 -11.30
N MET A 238 -3.90 14.62 -10.70
CA MET A 238 -2.45 14.86 -10.71
C MET A 238 -1.86 14.51 -9.35
N LEU A 239 -0.59 14.14 -9.34
CA LEU A 239 0.14 14.04 -8.07
C LEU A 239 0.24 15.43 -7.42
N PRO A 240 0.29 15.49 -6.08
CA PRO A 240 0.48 16.76 -5.37
C PRO A 240 1.81 17.42 -5.73
N PHE A 241 1.96 18.69 -5.38
CA PHE A 241 3.17 19.51 -5.57
C PHE A 241 3.57 19.67 -7.05
N GLY A 242 2.59 19.64 -7.97
CA GLY A 242 2.84 19.83 -9.42
C GLY A 242 3.58 18.67 -10.10
N ARG A 243 3.70 17.53 -9.45
CA ARG A 243 4.37 16.35 -10.00
C ARG A 243 3.51 15.64 -11.06
N LYS A 244 4.18 15.09 -12.06
CA LYS A 244 3.58 14.21 -13.07
C LYS A 244 3.90 12.77 -12.71
N ALA A 245 2.88 11.92 -12.70
CA ALA A 245 3.05 10.50 -12.45
C ALA A 245 3.73 9.80 -13.63
N ALA A 246 4.68 8.92 -13.34
CA ALA A 246 5.34 8.08 -14.34
C ALA A 246 4.38 6.98 -14.85
N ALA A 247 4.45 6.71 -16.15
CA ALA A 247 3.69 5.62 -16.75
C ALA A 247 4.30 4.26 -16.39
N LEU A 248 3.43 3.26 -16.21
CA LEU A 248 3.83 1.88 -15.93
C LEU A 248 4.83 1.35 -16.97
N GLU A 249 4.53 1.60 -18.24
CA GLU A 249 5.31 1.12 -19.39
C GLU A 249 6.69 1.75 -19.48
N ALA A 250 6.90 2.92 -18.89
CA ALA A 250 8.19 3.58 -18.86
C ALA A 250 9.16 2.99 -17.82
N ILE A 251 8.62 2.39 -16.75
CA ILE A 251 9.40 1.96 -15.59
C ILE A 251 9.48 0.44 -15.46
N ALA A 252 8.35 -0.25 -15.57
CA ALA A 252 8.24 -1.67 -15.24
C ALA A 252 9.14 -2.58 -16.10
N PRO A 253 9.40 -2.31 -17.39
CA PRO A 253 10.33 -3.11 -18.18
C PRO A 253 11.75 -3.12 -17.62
N GLY A 254 12.18 -2.05 -16.94
CA GLY A 254 13.53 -1.93 -16.38
C GLY A 254 13.86 -2.94 -15.28
N TYR A 255 12.84 -3.58 -14.66
CA TYR A 255 13.04 -4.57 -13.59
C TYR A 255 12.25 -5.88 -13.77
N LEU A 256 11.27 -5.93 -14.68
CA LEU A 256 10.50 -7.14 -14.99
C LEU A 256 11.07 -7.92 -16.16
N ALA A 257 11.76 -7.27 -17.09
CA ALA A 257 12.38 -7.94 -18.24
C ALA A 257 13.45 -8.94 -17.80
N PRO A 258 13.65 -10.03 -18.59
CA PRO A 258 14.62 -11.07 -18.29
C PRO A 258 16.06 -10.57 -18.25
#